data_0e5a01abf9559869fdbc87d6b2e3af85
#
_entry.id   0e5a01abf9559869fdbc87d6b2e3af85
#
_cell.length_a   1.000
_cell.length_b   1.000
_cell.length_c   1.000
_cell.angle_alpha   90.00
_cell.angle_beta   90.00
_cell.angle_gamma   90.00
#
_symmetry.space_group_name_H-M   'P 1'
#
loop_
_entity.id
_entity.type
_entity.pdbx_description
1 polymer ?
#
loop_
_entity_poly.entity_id
_entity_poly.type
_entity_poly.pdbx_seq_one_letter_code
_entity_poly.pdbx_strand_id
1 'polypeptide(L)'
;DGEVTIEGFGPVQVSGLTVAQANARLRSTLGTRYSSSRVKLTVGQTKTIMVNVMGEVKAPGTYTLSAFATVFHALYMAGGTNDLGTLRNIKVYRHNKLVTVVDIYDYILNGKLTGNVRLADNDVIVVGPYDCLVNITGKVKRPMFYEMKKNESVGSLLKYAGSFTGDAYKKSVRVNRKTGREYAVFNVGEFEFSSFHIADGDSVSVDSILPRYENTVEVRGAVFRPGKYNINGEINSVRTLVQHAEGLTEEAFTNRAVMHRMKPDRTLEVVSVDIAGIMDGKVADIPLKENDVLFIPTRGDVQTERTITIRGEVHYPGVYKYADNETIEDFVLQGFDDKGERLTPRDELQGFEARQSDSQKLHHVAERRVCDRRYPGLYAHALRRGECVQESRHHRTAKRGGRWRGN
;
A
#
# COMPACT_ATOMS: atom_id res chain seq x y z
N ASP A 1 -32.43 49.86 -15.00
CA ASP A 1 -32.57 51.16 -15.55
C ASP A 1 -31.28 52.04 -15.43
N GLY A 2 -30.56 52.01 -14.36
CA GLY A 2 -29.24 52.72 -14.26
C GLY A 2 -29.34 54.16 -13.85
N GLU A 3 -30.47 54.60 -13.44
CA GLU A 3 -30.75 55.94 -12.97
C GLU A 3 -31.24 55.95 -11.53
N VAL A 4 -30.87 56.99 -10.81
CA VAL A 4 -31.42 57.28 -9.47
C VAL A 4 -32.37 58.49 -9.62
N THR A 5 -33.65 58.27 -9.44
CA THR A 5 -34.63 59.34 -9.48
C THR A 5 -34.71 60.02 -8.13
N ILE A 6 -34.55 61.31 -8.08
CA ILE A 6 -34.59 62.10 -6.86
C ILE A 6 -35.78 63.05 -6.95
N GLU A 7 -36.63 62.99 -5.96
CA GLU A 7 -37.83 63.81 -5.90
C GLU A 7 -37.47 65.31 -5.94
N GLY A 8 -38.15 66.05 -6.84
CA GLY A 8 -37.90 67.46 -7.07
C GLY A 8 -36.65 67.80 -7.88
N PHE A 9 -35.88 66.79 -8.35
CA PHE A 9 -34.65 67.02 -9.14
C PHE A 9 -34.62 66.26 -10.48
N GLY A 10 -35.32 65.12 -10.53
CA GLY A 10 -35.34 64.27 -11.72
C GLY A 10 -34.34 63.09 -11.69
N PRO A 11 -34.21 62.35 -12.78
CA PRO A 11 -33.32 61.19 -12.87
C PRO A 11 -31.85 61.62 -13.04
N VAL A 12 -30.98 60.95 -12.32
CA VAL A 12 -29.50 61.07 -12.46
C VAL A 12 -28.92 59.74 -12.88
N GLN A 13 -28.29 59.74 -14.03
CA GLN A 13 -27.63 58.53 -14.59
C GLN A 13 -26.40 58.13 -13.74
N VAL A 14 -26.42 56.91 -13.21
CA VAL A 14 -25.35 56.33 -12.39
C VAL A 14 -24.85 55.01 -12.94
N SER A 15 -25.40 54.54 -14.04
CA SER A 15 -24.99 53.30 -14.71
C SER A 15 -23.53 53.33 -15.12
N GLY A 16 -22.81 52.25 -14.89
CA GLY A 16 -21.37 52.13 -15.21
C GLY A 16 -20.40 52.85 -14.24
N LEU A 17 -20.92 53.52 -13.23
CA LEU A 17 -20.09 54.20 -12.23
C LEU A 17 -19.87 53.31 -11.01
N THR A 18 -18.68 53.46 -10.39
CA THR A 18 -18.46 52.92 -9.04
C THR A 18 -19.29 53.71 -8.02
N VAL A 19 -19.53 53.14 -6.82
CA VAL A 19 -20.26 53.80 -5.74
C VAL A 19 -19.63 55.15 -5.39
N ALA A 20 -18.29 55.22 -5.41
CA ALA A 20 -17.53 56.45 -5.14
C ALA A 20 -17.80 57.54 -6.25
N GLN A 21 -17.72 57.13 -7.51
CA GLN A 21 -17.99 57.97 -8.65
C GLN A 21 -19.44 58.44 -8.69
N ALA A 22 -20.41 57.49 -8.43
CA ALA A 22 -21.82 57.82 -8.33
C ALA A 22 -22.09 58.84 -7.22
N ASN A 23 -21.50 58.67 -6.05
CA ASN A 23 -21.56 59.65 -4.95
C ASN A 23 -20.98 60.99 -5.33
N ALA A 24 -19.83 61.01 -6.01
CA ALA A 24 -19.23 62.26 -6.50
C ALA A 24 -20.15 63.00 -7.50
N ARG A 25 -20.70 62.24 -8.46
CA ARG A 25 -21.64 62.76 -9.45
C ARG A 25 -22.94 63.30 -8.80
N LEU A 26 -23.50 62.55 -7.85
CA LEU A 26 -24.69 63.01 -7.11
C LEU A 26 -24.41 64.27 -6.31
N ARG A 27 -23.24 64.34 -5.65
CA ARG A 27 -22.82 65.54 -4.90
C ARG A 27 -22.64 66.74 -5.82
N SER A 28 -21.99 66.59 -6.97
CA SER A 28 -21.83 67.67 -7.94
C SER A 28 -23.16 68.16 -8.51
N THR A 29 -24.07 67.23 -8.82
CA THR A 29 -25.37 67.53 -9.41
C THR A 29 -26.32 68.18 -8.41
N LEU A 30 -26.37 67.68 -7.19
CA LEU A 30 -27.29 68.17 -6.14
C LEU A 30 -26.70 69.31 -5.32
N GLY A 31 -25.38 69.40 -5.21
CA GLY A 31 -24.69 70.43 -4.43
C GLY A 31 -24.95 71.86 -4.93
N THR A 32 -25.31 72.06 -6.18
CA THR A 32 -25.70 73.35 -6.75
C THR A 32 -27.04 73.86 -6.18
N ARG A 33 -27.88 72.97 -5.70
CA ARG A 33 -29.23 73.33 -5.20
C ARG A 33 -29.42 73.09 -3.69
N TYR A 34 -28.61 72.16 -3.14
CA TYR A 34 -28.68 71.79 -1.72
C TYR A 34 -27.28 71.86 -1.08
N SER A 35 -26.71 73.04 -0.94
CA SER A 35 -25.36 73.25 -0.48
C SER A 35 -25.09 72.85 0.98
N SER A 36 -26.13 72.70 1.79
CA SER A 36 -26.05 72.32 3.22
C SER A 36 -26.33 70.82 3.46
N SER A 37 -26.69 70.02 2.41
CA SER A 37 -27.10 68.65 2.58
C SER A 37 -25.98 67.65 2.26
N ARG A 38 -25.82 66.61 3.11
CA ARG A 38 -24.96 65.47 2.84
C ARG A 38 -25.71 64.39 2.05
N VAL A 39 -25.38 64.30 0.77
CA VAL A 39 -25.94 63.22 -0.05
C VAL A 39 -24.95 62.04 -0.06
N LYS A 40 -25.46 60.85 0.27
CA LYS A 40 -24.74 59.60 0.24
C LYS A 40 -25.58 58.52 -0.41
N LEU A 41 -25.07 58.00 -1.52
CA LEU A 41 -25.57 56.80 -2.17
C LEU A 41 -24.97 55.57 -1.53
N THR A 42 -25.74 54.61 -1.11
CA THR A 42 -25.31 53.30 -0.64
C THR A 42 -26.02 52.26 -1.50
N VAL A 43 -25.32 51.14 -1.71
CA VAL A 43 -25.94 49.97 -2.37
C VAL A 43 -26.86 49.32 -1.35
N GLY A 44 -28.14 49.20 -1.71
CA GLY A 44 -29.17 48.51 -0.92
C GLY A 44 -29.20 47.01 -1.23
N GLN A 45 -30.40 46.48 -1.40
CA GLN A 45 -30.56 45.09 -1.79
C GLN A 45 -30.12 44.88 -3.24
N THR A 46 -29.43 43.77 -3.51
CA THR A 46 -29.08 43.39 -4.88
C THR A 46 -30.31 42.85 -5.60
N LYS A 47 -30.50 43.27 -6.88
CA LYS A 47 -31.54 42.72 -7.75
C LYS A 47 -31.37 41.20 -7.86
N THR A 48 -32.44 40.47 -7.83
CA THR A 48 -32.47 39.04 -8.16
C THR A 48 -32.69 38.83 -9.64
N ILE A 49 -32.15 37.75 -10.16
CA ILE A 49 -32.35 37.26 -11.52
C ILE A 49 -32.89 35.84 -11.48
N MET A 50 -33.67 35.46 -12.46
CA MET A 50 -34.09 34.07 -12.67
C MET A 50 -33.23 33.44 -13.77
N VAL A 51 -32.71 32.26 -13.50
CA VAL A 51 -31.90 31.48 -14.47
C VAL A 51 -32.42 30.05 -14.54
N ASN A 52 -32.35 29.46 -15.72
CA ASN A 52 -32.79 28.11 -15.95
C ASN A 52 -31.59 27.19 -16.03
N VAL A 53 -31.52 26.13 -15.20
CA VAL A 53 -30.50 25.09 -15.24
C VAL A 53 -31.13 23.81 -15.73
N MET A 54 -30.69 23.32 -16.88
CA MET A 54 -31.30 22.22 -17.61
C MET A 54 -30.27 21.13 -17.97
N GLY A 55 -30.76 19.92 -18.26
CA GLY A 55 -29.99 18.78 -18.70
C GLY A 55 -29.50 17.92 -17.54
N GLU A 56 -28.27 17.41 -17.63
CA GLU A 56 -27.71 16.41 -16.75
C GLU A 56 -27.18 17.02 -15.43
N VAL A 57 -28.08 17.59 -14.65
CA VAL A 57 -27.85 18.12 -13.30
C VAL A 57 -28.73 17.38 -12.29
N LYS A 58 -28.36 17.42 -11.00
CA LYS A 58 -29.11 16.71 -9.95
C LYS A 58 -30.53 17.27 -9.76
N ALA A 59 -30.68 18.56 -9.86
CA ALA A 59 -31.99 19.21 -9.75
C ALA A 59 -32.16 20.23 -10.89
N PRO A 60 -32.66 19.82 -12.06
CA PRO A 60 -32.97 20.75 -13.13
C PRO A 60 -34.18 21.67 -12.76
N GLY A 61 -34.12 22.94 -13.14
CA GLY A 61 -35.19 23.89 -12.81
C GLY A 61 -34.78 25.34 -12.97
N THR A 62 -35.69 26.22 -12.55
CA THR A 62 -35.50 27.66 -12.53
C THR A 62 -35.07 28.11 -11.13
N TYR A 63 -34.00 28.87 -11.06
CA TYR A 63 -33.39 29.34 -9.80
C TYR A 63 -33.37 30.85 -9.73
N THR A 64 -33.78 31.38 -8.60
CA THR A 64 -33.67 32.81 -8.28
C THR A 64 -32.36 33.08 -7.59
N LEU A 65 -31.51 33.84 -8.22
CA LEU A 65 -30.13 34.12 -7.76
C LEU A 65 -29.90 35.64 -7.65
N SER A 66 -28.87 36.03 -6.94
CA SER A 66 -28.40 37.42 -6.95
C SER A 66 -27.91 37.81 -8.36
N ALA A 67 -28.13 39.07 -8.75
CA ALA A 67 -27.59 39.62 -9.99
C ALA A 67 -26.05 39.56 -10.13
N PHE A 68 -25.34 39.25 -9.06
CA PHE A 68 -23.88 38.98 -9.09
C PHE A 68 -23.53 37.51 -9.26
N ALA A 69 -24.51 36.63 -9.34
CA ALA A 69 -24.29 35.22 -9.48
C ALA A 69 -23.59 34.86 -10.80
N THR A 70 -22.76 33.85 -10.76
CA THR A 70 -22.08 33.30 -11.92
C THR A 70 -22.58 31.89 -12.20
N VAL A 71 -22.12 31.28 -13.28
CA VAL A 71 -22.49 29.91 -13.68
C VAL A 71 -22.27 28.91 -12.56
N PHE A 72 -21.14 29.04 -11.81
CA PHE A 72 -20.87 28.16 -10.67
C PHE A 72 -21.92 28.27 -9.56
N HIS A 73 -22.40 29.47 -9.27
CA HIS A 73 -23.45 29.62 -8.26
C HIS A 73 -24.74 28.91 -8.66
N ALA A 74 -25.12 29.01 -9.95
CA ALA A 74 -26.29 28.33 -10.45
C ALA A 74 -26.16 26.82 -10.43
N LEU A 75 -24.99 26.29 -10.85
CA LEU A 75 -24.71 24.86 -10.78
C LEU A 75 -24.67 24.35 -9.33
N TYR A 76 -24.13 25.13 -8.41
CA TYR A 76 -24.13 24.78 -7.00
C TYR A 76 -25.56 24.69 -6.44
N MET A 77 -26.43 25.64 -6.79
CA MET A 77 -27.83 25.62 -6.38
C MET A 77 -28.62 24.43 -6.99
N ALA A 78 -28.25 24.01 -8.21
CA ALA A 78 -28.78 22.80 -8.84
C ALA A 78 -28.21 21.48 -8.29
N GLY A 79 -27.36 21.55 -7.27
CA GLY A 79 -26.72 20.38 -6.65
C GLY A 79 -25.57 19.78 -7.45
N GLY A 80 -25.06 20.49 -8.49
CA GLY A 80 -24.03 20.03 -9.40
C GLY A 80 -24.57 19.16 -10.52
N THR A 81 -23.66 18.56 -11.30
CA THR A 81 -24.00 17.60 -12.36
C THR A 81 -24.39 16.24 -11.76
N ASN A 82 -25.18 15.46 -12.48
CA ASN A 82 -25.41 14.05 -12.19
C ASN A 82 -24.26 13.20 -12.79
N ASP A 83 -24.38 11.87 -12.69
CA ASP A 83 -23.32 10.93 -13.12
C ASP A 83 -23.08 10.91 -14.65
N LEU A 84 -24.06 11.42 -15.44
CA LEU A 84 -23.96 11.53 -16.89
C LEU A 84 -23.53 12.93 -17.34
N GLY A 85 -23.59 13.92 -16.43
CA GLY A 85 -23.37 15.32 -16.76
C GLY A 85 -21.93 15.68 -17.02
N THR A 86 -21.67 16.36 -18.13
CA THR A 86 -20.33 16.87 -18.47
C THR A 86 -19.90 17.98 -17.50
N LEU A 87 -18.65 17.91 -17.10
CA LEU A 87 -17.95 18.98 -16.36
C LEU A 87 -17.14 19.89 -17.30
N ARG A 88 -17.03 19.54 -18.58
CA ARG A 88 -16.09 20.15 -19.51
C ARG A 88 -16.74 20.90 -20.67
N ASN A 89 -18.07 20.78 -20.82
CA ASN A 89 -18.82 21.38 -21.92
C ASN A 89 -20.19 21.93 -21.45
N ILE A 90 -20.17 22.78 -20.43
CA ILE A 90 -21.35 23.39 -19.88
C ILE A 90 -21.66 24.68 -20.67
N LYS A 91 -22.77 24.71 -21.37
CA LYS A 91 -23.15 25.80 -22.28
C LYS A 91 -24.05 26.79 -21.58
N VAL A 92 -23.82 28.09 -21.83
CA VAL A 92 -24.65 29.17 -21.33
C VAL A 92 -25.24 29.91 -22.51
N TYR A 93 -26.56 29.97 -22.56
CA TYR A 93 -27.31 30.65 -23.60
C TYR A 93 -27.99 31.90 -23.03
N ARG A 94 -27.96 33.00 -23.79
CA ARG A 94 -28.67 34.24 -23.53
C ARG A 94 -29.40 34.67 -24.79
N HIS A 95 -30.70 34.87 -24.71
CA HIS A 95 -31.53 35.17 -25.87
C HIS A 95 -31.26 34.21 -27.05
N ASN A 96 -31.23 32.93 -26.79
CA ASN A 96 -30.93 31.81 -27.74
C ASN A 96 -29.56 31.88 -28.41
N LYS A 97 -28.61 32.72 -27.91
CA LYS A 97 -27.24 32.78 -28.41
C LYS A 97 -26.31 32.18 -27.38
N LEU A 98 -25.36 31.35 -27.83
CA LEU A 98 -24.33 30.81 -26.98
C LEU A 98 -23.40 31.96 -26.50
N VAL A 99 -23.36 32.19 -25.19
CA VAL A 99 -22.52 33.22 -24.56
C VAL A 99 -21.15 32.69 -24.22
N THR A 100 -21.11 31.48 -23.61
CA THR A 100 -19.87 30.87 -23.18
C THR A 100 -20.02 29.36 -23.01
N VAL A 101 -18.88 28.66 -22.98
CA VAL A 101 -18.75 27.26 -22.58
C VAL A 101 -17.84 27.21 -21.37
N VAL A 102 -18.30 26.59 -20.31
CA VAL A 102 -17.54 26.45 -19.06
C VAL A 102 -16.92 25.07 -18.99
N ASP A 103 -15.60 25.05 -18.69
CA ASP A 103 -14.85 23.84 -18.37
C ASP A 103 -14.43 23.90 -16.88
N ILE A 104 -15.06 23.06 -16.07
CA ILE A 104 -14.83 23.07 -14.61
C ILE A 104 -13.45 22.48 -14.27
N TYR A 105 -12.84 21.66 -15.14
CA TYR A 105 -11.52 21.09 -14.90
C TYR A 105 -10.44 22.16 -14.74
N ASP A 106 -10.52 23.26 -15.53
CA ASP A 106 -9.61 24.38 -15.38
C ASP A 106 -9.71 25.03 -13.99
N TYR A 107 -10.91 25.07 -13.44
CA TYR A 107 -11.12 25.59 -12.10
C TYR A 107 -10.61 24.62 -11.02
N ILE A 108 -11.00 23.35 -11.10
CA ILE A 108 -10.63 22.33 -10.11
C ILE A 108 -9.09 22.12 -10.07
N LEU A 109 -8.46 22.10 -11.24
CA LEU A 109 -7.04 21.73 -11.35
C LEU A 109 -6.09 22.94 -11.28
N ASN A 110 -6.52 24.09 -11.79
CA ASN A 110 -5.66 25.26 -11.97
C ASN A 110 -6.18 26.52 -11.25
N GLY A 111 -7.36 26.45 -10.61
CA GLY A 111 -8.00 27.61 -9.98
C GLY A 111 -8.48 28.67 -10.97
N LYS A 112 -8.54 28.36 -12.27
CA LYS A 112 -8.94 29.32 -13.31
C LYS A 112 -10.43 29.23 -13.60
N LEU A 113 -11.14 30.33 -13.48
CA LEU A 113 -12.57 30.46 -13.76
C LEU A 113 -12.84 30.74 -15.24
N THR A 114 -12.24 29.97 -16.13
CA THR A 114 -12.40 30.15 -17.58
C THR A 114 -13.84 29.91 -18.00
N GLY A 115 -14.45 30.88 -18.68
CA GLY A 115 -15.85 30.81 -19.14
C GLY A 115 -16.90 31.05 -18.05
N ASN A 116 -16.53 31.25 -16.79
CA ASN A 116 -17.45 31.55 -15.71
C ASN A 116 -17.91 33.02 -15.75
N VAL A 117 -18.93 33.28 -16.54
CA VAL A 117 -19.50 34.61 -16.71
C VAL A 117 -20.55 34.93 -15.63
N ARG A 118 -20.78 36.23 -15.41
CA ARG A 118 -21.90 36.69 -14.63
C ARG A 118 -23.19 36.44 -15.39
N LEU A 119 -24.15 35.87 -14.72
CA LEU A 119 -25.46 35.54 -15.29
C LEU A 119 -26.37 36.78 -15.43
N ALA A 120 -27.23 36.75 -16.39
CA ALA A 120 -28.31 37.70 -16.58
C ALA A 120 -29.69 37.03 -16.43
N ASP A 121 -30.70 37.83 -16.30
CA ASP A 121 -32.07 37.34 -16.19
C ASP A 121 -32.48 36.55 -17.44
N ASN A 122 -33.12 35.39 -17.20
CA ASN A 122 -33.52 34.42 -18.23
C ASN A 122 -32.34 33.71 -18.97
N ASP A 123 -31.14 33.73 -18.44
CA ASP A 123 -30.05 32.88 -18.95
C ASP A 123 -30.41 31.40 -18.77
N VAL A 124 -30.01 30.58 -19.75
CA VAL A 124 -30.22 29.14 -19.74
C VAL A 124 -28.86 28.46 -19.69
N ILE A 125 -28.62 27.67 -18.66
CA ILE A 125 -27.42 26.83 -18.48
C ILE A 125 -27.82 25.42 -18.88
N VAL A 126 -27.12 24.86 -19.85
CA VAL A 126 -27.38 23.51 -20.35
C VAL A 126 -26.16 22.63 -20.07
N VAL A 127 -26.37 21.59 -19.27
CA VAL A 127 -25.38 20.54 -19.02
C VAL A 127 -25.75 19.34 -19.88
N GLY A 128 -24.93 19.01 -20.86
CA GLY A 128 -25.07 17.81 -21.68
C GLY A 128 -24.48 16.57 -21.01
N PRO A 129 -24.59 15.41 -21.67
CA PRO A 129 -23.84 14.23 -21.25
C PRO A 129 -22.33 14.39 -21.51
N TYR A 130 -21.48 13.64 -20.80
CA TYR A 130 -20.05 13.59 -21.09
C TYR A 130 -19.78 12.89 -22.43
N ASP A 131 -18.68 13.27 -23.10
CA ASP A 131 -18.27 12.68 -24.38
C ASP A 131 -17.31 11.50 -24.23
N CYS A 132 -16.45 11.53 -23.22
CA CYS A 132 -15.41 10.51 -23.02
C CYS A 132 -15.11 10.39 -21.52
N LEU A 133 -15.38 9.22 -20.96
CA LEU A 133 -15.10 8.90 -19.56
C LEU A 133 -14.05 7.80 -19.48
N VAL A 134 -12.97 8.06 -18.76
CA VAL A 134 -11.83 7.16 -18.64
C VAL A 134 -11.54 6.87 -17.18
N ASN A 135 -11.32 5.59 -16.86
CA ASN A 135 -10.90 5.18 -15.53
C ASN A 135 -9.38 5.09 -15.45
N ILE A 136 -8.78 5.66 -14.41
CA ILE A 136 -7.37 5.43 -14.09
C ILE A 136 -7.23 4.82 -12.71
N THR A 137 -6.45 3.75 -12.62
CA THR A 137 -6.24 2.95 -11.42
C THR A 137 -4.76 2.70 -11.13
N GLY A 138 -4.46 2.15 -9.97
CA GLY A 138 -3.10 1.77 -9.58
C GLY A 138 -2.31 2.93 -8.97
N LYS A 139 -1.04 3.04 -9.33
CA LYS A 139 -0.06 3.89 -8.64
C LYS A 139 -0.04 5.34 -9.14
N VAL A 140 -1.19 5.99 -9.08
CA VAL A 140 -1.37 7.43 -9.28
C VAL A 140 -1.90 8.09 -8.02
N LYS A 141 -1.71 9.39 -7.87
CA LYS A 141 -2.10 10.09 -6.64
C LYS A 141 -3.61 10.19 -6.45
N ARG A 142 -4.38 10.25 -7.55
CA ARG A 142 -5.84 10.35 -7.54
C ARG A 142 -6.45 9.36 -8.52
N PRO A 143 -6.55 8.07 -8.16
CA PRO A 143 -7.21 7.06 -8.99
C PRO A 143 -8.72 7.28 -8.96
N MET A 144 -9.31 7.57 -10.11
CA MET A 144 -10.75 7.78 -10.28
C MET A 144 -11.12 7.86 -11.77
N PHE A 145 -12.39 8.09 -12.04
CA PHE A 145 -12.88 8.40 -13.38
C PHE A 145 -12.61 9.86 -13.74
N TYR A 146 -12.14 10.09 -14.96
CA TYR A 146 -11.92 11.42 -15.51
C TYR A 146 -12.64 11.60 -16.82
N GLU A 147 -13.32 12.74 -16.97
CA GLU A 147 -13.86 13.16 -18.25
C GLU A 147 -12.73 13.73 -19.12
N MET A 148 -12.53 13.13 -20.29
CA MET A 148 -11.48 13.51 -21.22
C MET A 148 -12.07 14.12 -22.48
N LYS A 149 -11.33 15.01 -23.13
CA LYS A 149 -11.66 15.48 -24.49
C LYS A 149 -11.00 14.54 -25.52
N LYS A 150 -11.64 14.38 -26.69
CA LYS A 150 -11.19 13.45 -27.75
C LYS A 150 -9.74 13.64 -28.21
N ASN A 151 -9.16 14.83 -28.02
CA ASN A 151 -7.79 15.15 -28.40
C ASN A 151 -6.80 15.09 -27.22
N GLU A 152 -7.25 14.68 -26.05
CA GLU A 152 -6.38 14.57 -24.89
C GLU A 152 -5.72 13.19 -24.84
N SER A 153 -4.51 13.18 -24.25
CA SER A 153 -3.63 12.01 -24.22
C SER A 153 -3.53 11.39 -22.83
N VAL A 154 -2.88 10.23 -22.76
CA VAL A 154 -2.48 9.60 -21.49
C VAL A 154 -1.71 10.58 -20.60
N GLY A 155 -0.86 11.43 -21.18
CA GLY A 155 -0.13 12.46 -20.42
C GLY A 155 -1.05 13.49 -19.75
N SER A 156 -2.14 13.91 -20.45
CA SER A 156 -3.17 14.77 -19.87
C SER A 156 -3.91 14.08 -18.72
N LEU A 157 -4.28 12.81 -18.90
CA LEU A 157 -4.93 12.00 -17.87
C LEU A 157 -4.05 11.86 -16.63
N LEU A 158 -2.77 11.53 -16.80
CA LEU A 158 -1.81 11.44 -15.71
C LEU A 158 -1.68 12.76 -14.95
N LYS A 159 -1.66 13.89 -15.67
CA LYS A 159 -1.65 15.23 -15.05
C LYS A 159 -2.90 15.45 -14.20
N TYR A 160 -4.07 15.09 -14.69
CA TYR A 160 -5.34 15.20 -13.94
C TYR A 160 -5.35 14.28 -12.72
N ALA A 161 -4.82 13.07 -12.84
CA ALA A 161 -4.64 12.14 -11.72
C ALA A 161 -3.58 12.57 -10.69
N GLY A 162 -2.95 13.73 -10.86
CA GLY A 162 -1.91 14.25 -9.96
C GLY A 162 -0.55 13.58 -10.13
N SER A 163 -0.33 12.91 -11.29
CA SER A 163 0.88 12.16 -11.61
C SER A 163 1.07 10.88 -10.77
N PHE A 164 2.19 10.26 -10.90
CA PHE A 164 2.56 9.00 -10.27
C PHE A 164 2.78 9.11 -8.75
N THR A 165 2.54 8.00 -8.03
CA THR A 165 3.04 7.83 -6.66
C THR A 165 4.54 7.54 -6.66
N GLY A 166 5.18 7.57 -5.48
CA GLY A 166 6.61 7.33 -5.35
C GLY A 166 7.04 5.93 -5.77
N ASP A 167 6.16 4.95 -5.58
CA ASP A 167 6.35 3.53 -5.88
C ASP A 167 5.77 3.09 -7.24
N ALA A 168 5.40 4.04 -8.10
CA ALA A 168 4.87 3.76 -9.43
C ALA A 168 5.95 3.36 -10.42
N TYR A 169 5.64 2.40 -11.30
CA TYR A 169 6.44 2.10 -12.48
C TYR A 169 6.15 3.12 -13.57
N LYS A 170 7.03 4.10 -13.74
CA LYS A 170 6.83 5.28 -14.58
C LYS A 170 7.14 5.07 -16.07
N LYS A 171 7.82 3.98 -16.43
CA LYS A 171 8.29 3.75 -17.80
C LYS A 171 7.16 3.37 -18.76
N SER A 172 6.07 2.80 -18.27
CA SER A 172 4.91 2.46 -19.08
C SER A 172 3.63 2.40 -18.27
N VAL A 173 2.50 2.63 -18.94
CA VAL A 173 1.16 2.40 -18.40
C VAL A 173 0.42 1.45 -19.33
N ARG A 174 -0.53 0.70 -18.78
CA ARG A 174 -1.37 -0.21 -19.56
C ARG A 174 -2.72 0.41 -19.81
N VAL A 175 -3.15 0.45 -21.04
CA VAL A 175 -4.46 0.94 -21.45
C VAL A 175 -5.26 -0.24 -22.00
N ASN A 176 -6.40 -0.50 -21.38
CA ASN A 176 -7.37 -1.49 -21.85
C ASN A 176 -8.51 -0.74 -22.53
N ARG A 177 -8.69 -0.94 -23.82
CA ARG A 177 -9.69 -0.31 -24.69
C ARG A 177 -10.75 -1.29 -25.15
N LYS A 178 -12.00 -0.89 -25.06
CA LYS A 178 -13.12 -1.65 -25.62
C LYS A 178 -13.21 -1.38 -27.11
N THR A 179 -13.09 -2.40 -27.95
CA THR A 179 -13.13 -2.28 -29.43
C THR A 179 -14.51 -2.53 -30.01
N GLY A 180 -15.53 -2.64 -29.16
CA GLY A 180 -16.90 -2.98 -29.58
C GLY A 180 -17.17 -4.48 -29.59
N ARG A 181 -16.14 -5.31 -29.78
CA ARG A 181 -16.24 -6.77 -29.75
C ARG A 181 -15.36 -7.40 -28.66
N GLU A 182 -14.19 -6.87 -28.47
CA GLU A 182 -13.15 -7.43 -27.61
C GLU A 182 -12.43 -6.32 -26.84
N TYR A 183 -11.51 -6.69 -25.96
CA TYR A 183 -10.61 -5.75 -25.29
C TYR A 183 -9.26 -5.75 -26.03
N ALA A 184 -8.80 -4.56 -26.39
CA ALA A 184 -7.44 -4.35 -26.86
C ALA A 184 -6.58 -3.82 -25.69
N VAL A 185 -5.37 -4.36 -25.54
CA VAL A 185 -4.41 -3.95 -24.51
C VAL A 185 -3.26 -3.20 -25.18
N PHE A 186 -2.98 -2.00 -24.72
CA PHE A 186 -1.86 -1.19 -25.16
C PHE A 186 -0.90 -0.96 -23.98
N ASN A 187 0.38 -1.23 -24.19
CA ASN A 187 1.44 -0.83 -23.26
C ASN A 187 2.06 0.46 -23.80
N VAL A 188 1.64 1.58 -23.22
CA VAL A 188 2.08 2.91 -23.65
C VAL A 188 3.34 3.28 -22.89
N GLY A 189 4.44 3.52 -23.60
CA GLY A 189 5.72 3.93 -23.04
C GLY A 189 5.75 5.39 -22.62
N GLU A 190 6.70 5.77 -21.75
CA GLU A 190 6.81 7.14 -21.22
C GLU A 190 6.95 8.20 -22.33
N PHE A 191 7.62 7.88 -23.44
CA PHE A 191 7.78 8.79 -24.59
C PHE A 191 6.51 8.94 -25.43
N GLU A 192 5.56 8.04 -25.28
CA GLU A 192 4.30 8.03 -26.01
C GLU A 192 3.13 8.63 -25.21
N PHE A 193 3.31 8.97 -23.93
CA PHE A 193 2.23 9.49 -23.08
C PHE A 193 1.56 10.72 -23.68
N SER A 194 2.31 11.58 -24.34
CA SER A 194 1.80 12.82 -24.94
C SER A 194 1.10 12.60 -26.30
N SER A 195 1.42 11.54 -27.01
CA SER A 195 0.90 11.23 -28.35
C SER A 195 -0.22 10.19 -28.35
N PHE A 196 -0.29 9.34 -27.33
CA PHE A 196 -1.33 8.32 -27.25
C PHE A 196 -2.66 8.94 -26.80
N HIS A 197 -3.62 9.02 -27.73
CA HIS A 197 -4.95 9.60 -27.46
C HIS A 197 -5.86 8.59 -26.76
N ILE A 198 -6.56 9.11 -25.77
CA ILE A 198 -7.53 8.37 -24.97
C ILE A 198 -8.84 8.23 -25.76
N ALA A 199 -9.55 7.14 -25.54
CA ALA A 199 -10.88 6.89 -26.06
C ALA A 199 -11.89 6.66 -24.95
N ASP A 200 -13.18 6.84 -25.25
CA ASP A 200 -14.25 6.61 -24.29
C ASP A 200 -14.25 5.17 -23.78
N GLY A 201 -14.44 5.02 -22.48
CA GLY A 201 -14.44 3.72 -21.81
C GLY A 201 -13.08 3.07 -21.64
N ASP A 202 -11.96 3.76 -21.97
CA ASP A 202 -10.61 3.27 -21.69
C ASP A 202 -10.39 3.09 -20.18
N SER A 203 -9.69 2.03 -19.83
CA SER A 203 -9.22 1.80 -18.47
C SER A 203 -7.69 1.79 -18.44
N VAL A 204 -7.13 2.77 -17.75
CA VAL A 204 -5.68 2.94 -17.63
C VAL A 204 -5.22 2.40 -16.29
N SER A 205 -4.23 1.53 -16.27
CA SER A 205 -3.61 1.02 -15.05
C SER A 205 -2.14 1.36 -14.98
N VAL A 206 -1.71 1.81 -13.79
CA VAL A 206 -0.32 2.12 -13.49
C VAL A 206 0.19 1.11 -12.49
N ASP A 207 1.18 0.33 -12.89
CA ASP A 207 1.78 -0.71 -12.06
C ASP A 207 2.75 -0.10 -11.02
N SER A 208 3.06 -0.87 -9.98
CA SER A 208 4.12 -0.55 -9.02
C SER A 208 5.48 -0.98 -9.55
N ILE A 209 6.54 -0.39 -9.02
CA ILE A 209 7.89 -0.95 -9.14
C ILE A 209 7.92 -2.35 -8.53
N LEU A 210 8.84 -3.18 -9.01
CA LEU A 210 9.02 -4.51 -8.47
C LEU A 210 9.44 -4.43 -6.99
N PRO A 211 8.92 -5.30 -6.11
CA PRO A 211 9.31 -5.33 -4.70
C PRO A 211 10.70 -5.98 -4.55
N ARG A 212 11.68 -5.46 -5.26
CA ARG A 212 13.07 -5.88 -5.23
C ARG A 212 13.94 -4.70 -4.83
N TYR A 213 15.01 -5.03 -4.14
CA TYR A 213 16.07 -4.07 -3.89
C TYR A 213 17.16 -4.27 -4.94
N GLU A 214 17.64 -3.22 -5.52
CA GLU A 214 18.84 -3.21 -6.35
C GLU A 214 20.08 -3.18 -5.44
N ASN A 215 21.19 -3.71 -5.89
CA ASN A 215 22.49 -3.66 -5.23
C ASN A 215 22.49 -4.08 -3.74
N THR A 216 21.71 -5.07 -3.36
CA THR A 216 21.68 -5.53 -1.97
C THR A 216 22.23 -6.92 -1.80
N VAL A 217 22.77 -7.16 -0.60
CA VAL A 217 23.06 -8.48 -0.03
C VAL A 217 22.30 -8.61 1.27
N GLU A 218 22.05 -9.83 1.69
CA GLU A 218 21.35 -10.10 2.93
C GLU A 218 22.18 -11.00 3.83
N VAL A 219 22.25 -10.66 5.11
CA VAL A 219 22.82 -11.53 6.15
C VAL A 219 21.72 -11.93 7.13
N ARG A 220 21.65 -13.22 7.41
CA ARG A 220 20.67 -13.83 8.31
C ARG A 220 21.34 -14.72 9.34
N GLY A 221 20.64 -14.94 10.45
CA GLY A 221 21.07 -15.85 11.51
C GLY A 221 21.92 -15.16 12.57
N ALA A 222 23.01 -15.81 13.01
CA ALA A 222 23.76 -15.46 14.19
C ALA A 222 24.74 -14.29 14.00
N VAL A 223 24.22 -13.11 13.69
CA VAL A 223 24.92 -11.82 13.69
C VAL A 223 24.16 -10.82 14.55
N PHE A 224 24.80 -9.78 15.06
CA PHE A 224 24.14 -8.79 15.90
C PHE A 224 23.08 -7.99 15.15
N ARG A 225 23.30 -7.68 13.85
CA ARG A 225 22.34 -6.98 13.03
C ARG A 225 22.02 -7.74 11.74
N PRO A 226 21.13 -8.73 11.78
CA PRO A 226 20.66 -9.38 10.56
C PRO A 226 19.82 -8.42 9.73
N GLY A 227 19.93 -8.51 8.39
CA GLY A 227 19.16 -7.66 7.48
C GLY A 227 19.78 -7.53 6.11
N LYS A 228 19.27 -6.56 5.35
CA LYS A 228 19.75 -6.24 4.01
C LYS A 228 20.72 -5.07 4.06
N TYR A 229 21.82 -5.23 3.34
CA TYR A 229 22.89 -4.25 3.21
C TYR A 229 23.10 -3.92 1.74
N ASN A 230 23.49 -2.70 1.44
CA ASN A 230 23.84 -2.33 0.07
C ASN A 230 25.26 -2.77 -0.26
N ILE A 231 25.44 -3.36 -1.44
CA ILE A 231 26.79 -3.56 -2.00
C ILE A 231 27.32 -2.20 -2.46
N ASN A 232 28.45 -1.80 -1.92
CA ASN A 232 29.17 -0.59 -2.29
C ASN A 232 30.70 -0.84 -2.16
N GLY A 233 31.49 0.21 -2.26
CA GLY A 233 32.95 0.10 -2.09
C GLY A 233 33.39 -0.41 -0.72
N GLU A 234 32.58 -0.22 0.32
CA GLU A 234 32.88 -0.62 1.71
C GLU A 234 32.39 -2.05 1.98
N ILE A 235 31.17 -2.41 1.52
CA ILE A 235 30.59 -3.74 1.68
C ILE A 235 30.68 -4.47 0.34
N ASN A 236 31.77 -5.20 0.15
CA ASN A 236 32.07 -5.92 -1.09
C ASN A 236 32.46 -7.39 -0.88
N SER A 237 32.60 -7.84 0.36
CA SER A 237 33.03 -9.19 0.71
C SER A 237 32.33 -9.71 1.96
N VAL A 238 32.44 -11.02 2.21
CA VAL A 238 31.82 -11.65 3.39
C VAL A 238 32.36 -11.03 4.68
N ARG A 239 33.66 -10.78 4.76
CA ARG A 239 34.28 -10.16 5.94
C ARG A 239 33.66 -8.78 6.21
N THR A 240 33.62 -7.92 5.19
CA THR A 240 33.09 -6.56 5.36
C THR A 240 31.62 -6.56 5.68
N LEU A 241 30.84 -7.50 5.13
CA LEU A 241 29.43 -7.66 5.45
C LEU A 241 29.21 -8.02 6.93
N VAL A 242 29.96 -9.00 7.43
CA VAL A 242 29.88 -9.43 8.84
C VAL A 242 30.34 -8.30 9.78
N GLN A 243 31.37 -7.54 9.42
CA GLN A 243 31.80 -6.37 10.19
C GLN A 243 30.71 -5.28 10.28
N HIS A 244 30.04 -4.98 9.17
CA HIS A 244 28.94 -4.01 9.16
C HIS A 244 27.67 -4.52 9.87
N ALA A 245 27.53 -5.85 9.98
CA ALA A 245 26.50 -6.47 10.82
C ALA A 245 26.86 -6.46 12.32
N GLU A 246 27.88 -5.67 12.71
CA GLU A 246 28.41 -5.56 14.07
C GLU A 246 29.03 -6.87 14.61
N GLY A 247 29.34 -7.82 13.72
CA GLY A 247 29.99 -9.07 14.07
C GLY A 247 29.01 -10.22 14.32
N LEU A 248 29.57 -11.29 14.87
CA LEU A 248 28.88 -12.54 15.14
C LEU A 248 28.41 -12.58 16.60
N THR A 249 27.24 -13.17 16.83
CA THR A 249 26.76 -13.46 18.19
C THR A 249 27.59 -14.60 18.82
N GLU A 250 27.56 -14.72 20.15
CA GLU A 250 28.27 -15.77 20.90
C GLU A 250 27.80 -17.17 20.50
N GLU A 251 26.56 -17.31 20.05
CA GLU A 251 25.95 -18.57 19.63
C GLU A 251 26.30 -18.95 18.18
N ALA A 252 27.01 -18.10 17.43
CA ALA A 252 27.29 -18.33 16.02
C ALA A 252 28.07 -19.62 15.78
N PHE A 253 27.63 -20.41 14.80
CA PHE A 253 28.40 -21.55 14.29
C PHE A 253 29.27 -21.09 13.12
N THR A 254 30.53 -20.82 13.40
CA THR A 254 31.45 -20.12 12.51
C THR A 254 32.12 -21.00 11.47
N ASN A 255 32.19 -22.32 11.71
CA ASN A 255 32.94 -23.25 10.85
C ASN A 255 32.26 -23.49 9.49
N ARG A 256 30.93 -23.29 9.41
CA ARG A 256 30.18 -23.51 8.16
C ARG A 256 28.93 -22.64 8.12
N ALA A 257 29.04 -21.50 7.49
CA ALA A 257 27.90 -20.73 7.03
C ALA A 257 27.54 -21.12 5.59
N VAL A 258 26.38 -20.70 5.15
CA VAL A 258 25.82 -21.02 3.84
C VAL A 258 25.47 -19.72 3.13
N MET A 259 26.03 -19.52 1.94
CA MET A 259 25.67 -18.40 1.10
C MET A 259 24.92 -18.90 -0.12
N HIS A 260 23.70 -18.39 -0.30
CA HIS A 260 22.89 -18.62 -1.50
C HIS A 260 23.22 -17.54 -2.52
N ARG A 261 23.68 -17.94 -3.67
CA ARG A 261 24.06 -17.07 -4.79
C ARG A 261 23.23 -17.40 -6.03
N MET A 262 22.76 -16.40 -6.72
CA MET A 262 22.07 -16.60 -8.00
C MET A 262 23.12 -16.60 -9.14
N LYS A 263 23.08 -17.67 -9.95
CA LYS A 263 23.88 -17.77 -11.17
C LYS A 263 23.27 -16.95 -12.31
N PRO A 264 24.02 -16.67 -13.37
CA PRO A 264 23.49 -16.01 -14.58
C PRO A 264 22.30 -16.72 -15.23
N ASP A 265 22.23 -18.04 -15.12
CA ASP A 265 21.13 -18.90 -15.60
C ASP A 265 19.89 -18.87 -14.68
N ARG A 266 19.91 -18.05 -13.63
CA ARG A 266 18.88 -17.91 -12.58
C ARG A 266 18.69 -19.16 -11.70
N THR A 267 19.61 -20.10 -11.70
CA THR A 267 19.64 -21.18 -10.73
C THR A 267 20.36 -20.72 -9.45
N LEU A 268 19.95 -21.29 -8.31
CA LEU A 268 20.60 -21.02 -7.03
C LEU A 268 21.82 -21.91 -6.87
N GLU A 269 22.94 -21.31 -6.49
CA GLU A 269 24.16 -21.98 -6.05
C GLU A 269 24.29 -21.82 -4.54
N VAL A 270 24.73 -22.90 -3.90
CA VAL A 270 25.03 -22.89 -2.46
C VAL A 270 26.55 -22.90 -2.30
N VAL A 271 27.06 -21.82 -1.71
CA VAL A 271 28.51 -21.69 -1.39
C VAL A 271 28.69 -21.90 0.10
N SER A 272 29.52 -22.87 0.45
CA SER A 272 29.90 -23.07 1.84
C SER A 272 30.96 -22.04 2.25
N VAL A 273 30.75 -21.37 3.38
CA VAL A 273 31.57 -20.26 3.84
C VAL A 273 32.14 -20.60 5.24
N ASP A 274 33.45 -20.61 5.36
CA ASP A 274 34.14 -20.70 6.66
C ASP A 274 34.33 -19.27 7.19
N ILE A 275 33.39 -18.84 8.02
CA ILE A 275 33.41 -17.47 8.59
C ILE A 275 34.63 -17.29 9.52
N ALA A 276 34.94 -18.29 10.34
CA ALA A 276 36.08 -18.21 11.26
C ALA A 276 37.39 -18.04 10.49
N GLY A 277 37.63 -18.88 9.48
CA GLY A 277 38.84 -18.82 8.66
C GLY A 277 38.96 -17.48 7.90
N ILE A 278 37.84 -16.93 7.41
CA ILE A 278 37.82 -15.63 6.73
C ILE A 278 38.12 -14.50 7.72
N MET A 279 37.51 -14.49 8.90
CA MET A 279 37.71 -13.42 9.88
C MET A 279 39.14 -13.45 10.43
N ASP A 280 39.71 -14.63 10.67
CA ASP A 280 41.12 -14.82 11.09
C ASP A 280 42.15 -14.54 9.96
N GLY A 281 41.71 -14.44 8.72
CA GLY A 281 42.62 -14.29 7.57
C GLY A 281 43.31 -15.57 7.11
N LYS A 282 42.85 -16.73 7.59
CA LYS A 282 43.40 -18.06 7.20
C LYS A 282 42.82 -18.55 5.88
N VAL A 283 41.60 -18.12 5.56
CA VAL A 283 40.88 -18.45 4.33
C VAL A 283 40.68 -17.17 3.52
N ALA A 284 40.79 -17.29 2.20
CA ALA A 284 40.56 -16.17 1.30
C ALA A 284 39.11 -15.66 1.43
N ASP A 285 38.97 -14.35 1.51
CA ASP A 285 37.66 -13.70 1.58
C ASP A 285 36.88 -13.88 0.27
N ILE A 286 35.56 -13.98 0.38
CA ILE A 286 34.67 -14.25 -0.74
C ILE A 286 34.02 -12.93 -1.18
N PRO A 287 34.23 -12.49 -2.43
CA PRO A 287 33.56 -11.30 -2.94
C PRO A 287 32.04 -11.54 -3.05
N LEU A 288 31.28 -10.55 -2.61
CA LEU A 288 29.82 -10.57 -2.68
C LEU A 288 29.32 -10.19 -4.08
N LYS A 289 28.18 -10.74 -4.44
CA LYS A 289 27.39 -10.36 -5.63
C LYS A 289 26.02 -9.89 -5.21
N GLU A 290 25.35 -9.17 -6.10
CA GLU A 290 24.00 -8.72 -5.86
C GLU A 290 23.05 -9.90 -5.58
N ASN A 291 22.18 -9.71 -4.60
CA ASN A 291 21.21 -10.69 -4.11
C ASN A 291 21.82 -11.93 -3.44
N ASP A 292 23.10 -11.91 -3.07
CA ASP A 292 23.64 -12.95 -2.22
C ASP A 292 22.95 -12.93 -0.84
N VAL A 293 22.64 -14.10 -0.33
CA VAL A 293 22.06 -14.28 1.02
C VAL A 293 22.99 -15.15 1.83
N LEU A 294 23.66 -14.55 2.81
CA LEU A 294 24.53 -15.23 3.75
C LEU A 294 23.72 -15.65 4.97
N PHE A 295 23.64 -16.93 5.23
CA PHE A 295 23.04 -17.50 6.44
C PHE A 295 24.12 -18.06 7.36
N ILE A 296 24.18 -17.53 8.57
CA ILE A 296 25.10 -17.97 9.62
C ILE A 296 24.26 -18.67 10.69
N PRO A 297 24.34 -20.00 10.79
CA PRO A 297 23.52 -20.73 11.74
C PRO A 297 24.01 -20.52 13.18
N THR A 298 23.12 -20.72 14.14
CA THR A 298 23.53 -20.84 15.54
C THR A 298 24.09 -22.24 15.83
N ARG A 299 24.84 -22.37 16.90
CA ARG A 299 25.32 -23.71 17.38
C ARG A 299 24.14 -24.62 17.68
N GLY A 300 23.02 -24.07 18.19
CA GLY A 300 21.79 -24.80 18.44
C GLY A 300 21.10 -25.32 17.16
N ASP A 301 21.20 -24.59 16.04
CA ASP A 301 20.65 -25.04 14.76
C ASP A 301 21.45 -26.21 14.16
N VAL A 302 22.75 -26.27 14.45
CA VAL A 302 23.65 -27.31 13.91
C VAL A 302 23.80 -28.49 14.85
N GLN A 303 23.81 -28.27 16.16
CA GLN A 303 23.74 -29.28 17.16
C GLN A 303 22.28 -29.58 17.47
N THR A 304 21.86 -30.82 17.22
CA THR A 304 20.56 -31.30 17.66
C THR A 304 20.47 -31.11 19.16
N GLU A 305 19.48 -30.43 19.68
CA GLU A 305 19.13 -30.53 21.08
C GLU A 305 18.82 -32.00 21.35
N ARG A 306 19.77 -32.68 21.97
CA ARG A 306 19.57 -34.05 22.41
C ARG A 306 18.62 -34.00 23.59
N THR A 307 17.51 -34.69 23.47
CA THR A 307 16.54 -34.81 24.54
C THR A 307 16.36 -36.25 24.94
N ILE A 308 16.26 -36.49 26.23
CA ILE A 308 15.93 -37.80 26.80
C ILE A 308 14.50 -37.74 27.36
N THR A 309 13.74 -38.79 27.11
CA THR A 309 12.40 -38.90 27.65
C THR A 309 12.40 -39.89 28.80
N ILE A 310 12.02 -39.43 29.98
CA ILE A 310 11.81 -40.28 31.16
C ILE A 310 10.33 -40.66 31.23
N ARG A 311 10.05 -41.97 31.29
CA ARG A 311 8.71 -42.51 31.42
C ARG A 311 8.72 -43.66 32.47
N GLY A 312 7.61 -43.86 33.14
CA GLY A 312 7.40 -44.91 34.12
C GLY A 312 7.00 -44.34 35.47
N GLU A 313 7.28 -45.09 36.53
CA GLU A 313 6.95 -44.66 37.89
C GLU A 313 8.06 -43.74 38.45
N VAL A 314 8.06 -42.51 37.89
CA VAL A 314 8.94 -41.39 38.31
C VAL A 314 8.05 -40.22 38.70
N HIS A 315 8.48 -39.34 39.60
CA HIS A 315 7.68 -38.23 40.08
C HIS A 315 7.37 -37.22 38.93
N TYR A 316 8.32 -36.98 38.02
CA TYR A 316 8.16 -36.09 36.89
C TYR A 316 8.50 -36.79 35.57
N PRO A 317 7.56 -37.53 34.98
CA PRO A 317 7.77 -38.06 33.64
C PRO A 317 7.76 -36.90 32.62
N GLY A 318 8.76 -36.81 31.74
CA GLY A 318 8.87 -35.69 30.79
C GLY A 318 10.01 -35.82 29.82
N VAL A 319 10.21 -34.77 29.04
CA VAL A 319 11.33 -34.63 28.11
C VAL A 319 12.32 -33.66 28.71
N TYR A 320 13.54 -34.14 28.94
CA TYR A 320 14.64 -33.41 29.54
C TYR A 320 15.72 -33.12 28.50
N LYS A 321 16.39 -31.98 28.61
CA LYS A 321 17.55 -31.68 27.75
C LYS A 321 18.75 -32.54 28.19
N TYR A 322 19.48 -33.09 27.23
CA TYR A 322 20.71 -33.85 27.48
C TYR A 322 21.92 -32.93 27.37
N ALA A 323 22.72 -32.87 28.42
CA ALA A 323 24.03 -32.25 28.41
C ALA A 323 25.12 -33.31 28.18
N ASP A 324 26.25 -32.92 27.54
CA ASP A 324 27.38 -33.85 27.35
C ASP A 324 27.98 -34.24 28.71
N ASN A 325 28.24 -35.53 28.91
CA ASN A 325 28.71 -36.18 30.13
C ASN A 325 27.66 -36.35 31.24
N GLU A 326 26.37 -36.04 30.99
CA GLU A 326 25.29 -36.41 31.91
C GLU A 326 25.14 -37.93 31.97
N THR A 327 25.05 -38.48 33.17
CA THR A 327 24.82 -39.92 33.40
C THR A 327 23.34 -40.21 33.51
N ILE A 328 22.98 -41.50 33.40
CA ILE A 328 21.58 -41.92 33.60
C ILE A 328 21.11 -41.61 35.03
N GLU A 329 22.02 -41.65 35.99
CA GLU A 329 21.77 -41.33 37.39
C GLU A 329 21.34 -39.87 37.55
N ASP A 330 22.03 -38.95 36.85
CA ASP A 330 21.69 -37.53 36.86
C ASP A 330 20.28 -37.28 36.32
N PHE A 331 19.87 -37.97 35.25
CA PHE A 331 18.54 -37.89 34.71
C PHE A 331 17.47 -38.47 35.62
N VAL A 332 17.75 -39.59 36.26
CA VAL A 332 16.83 -40.21 37.22
C VAL A 332 16.62 -39.27 38.39
N LEU A 333 17.68 -38.65 38.90
CA LEU A 333 17.59 -37.63 39.95
C LEU A 333 16.74 -36.43 39.55
N GLN A 334 16.92 -35.91 38.34
CA GLN A 334 16.06 -34.84 37.81
C GLN A 334 14.56 -35.21 37.76
N GLY A 335 14.24 -36.48 37.49
CA GLY A 335 12.91 -37.00 37.49
C GLY A 335 12.27 -37.23 38.88
N PHE A 336 13.09 -37.19 39.96
CA PHE A 336 12.67 -37.41 41.34
C PHE A 336 12.72 -36.16 42.25
N ASP A 337 13.42 -35.11 41.87
CA ASP A 337 13.64 -33.94 42.72
C ASP A 337 12.48 -32.95 42.68
N ASP A 338 11.70 -32.86 43.76
CA ASP A 338 10.56 -31.94 43.87
C ASP A 338 10.81 -30.77 44.82
N LYS A 339 11.83 -30.79 45.68
CA LYS A 339 11.88 -29.75 46.73
C LYS A 339 13.26 -29.26 47.14
N GLY A 340 14.30 -29.54 46.40
CA GLY A 340 15.66 -29.08 46.80
C GLY A 340 16.15 -29.67 48.14
N GLU A 341 15.46 -30.65 48.69
CA GLU A 341 15.98 -31.46 49.80
C GLU A 341 16.88 -32.51 49.23
N ARG A 342 18.18 -32.36 49.47
CA ARG A 342 19.18 -33.36 49.17
C ARG A 342 18.79 -34.64 49.89
N LEU A 343 18.35 -35.64 49.14
CA LEU A 343 18.35 -37.01 49.63
C LEU A 343 19.76 -37.37 50.06
N THR A 344 19.91 -37.99 51.23
CA THR A 344 21.22 -38.40 51.67
C THR A 344 21.68 -39.59 50.80
N PRO A 345 22.99 -39.70 50.47
CA PRO A 345 23.49 -40.75 49.56
C PRO A 345 23.11 -42.18 49.94
N ARG A 346 22.65 -42.41 51.15
CA ARG A 346 22.23 -43.72 51.65
C ARG A 346 20.81 -44.08 51.30
N ASP A 347 19.92 -43.12 51.19
CA ASP A 347 18.51 -43.34 50.80
C ASP A 347 18.42 -43.52 49.29
N GLU A 348 19.30 -42.89 48.53
CA GLU A 348 19.43 -43.01 47.08
C GLU A 348 19.87 -44.43 46.67
N LEU A 349 20.84 -45.03 47.40
CA LEU A 349 21.34 -46.36 47.10
C LEU A 349 20.36 -47.50 47.41
N GLN A 350 19.53 -47.37 48.43
CA GLN A 350 18.55 -48.40 48.76
C GLN A 350 17.37 -48.42 47.78
N GLY A 351 17.00 -47.29 47.20
CA GLY A 351 16.02 -47.21 46.11
C GLY A 351 16.57 -47.76 44.79
N PHE A 352 17.87 -47.67 44.58
CA PHE A 352 18.55 -48.07 43.35
C PHE A 352 18.85 -49.57 43.28
N GLU A 353 19.28 -50.17 44.40
CA GLU A 353 19.59 -51.62 44.45
C GLU A 353 18.36 -52.50 44.21
N ALA A 354 17.18 -52.05 44.57
CA ALA A 354 15.93 -52.78 44.31
C ALA A 354 15.52 -52.83 42.84
N ARG A 355 16.13 -52.00 41.97
CA ARG A 355 15.75 -51.82 40.56
C ARG A 355 16.86 -52.04 39.54
N GLN A 356 18.00 -52.59 39.89
CA GLN A 356 19.13 -52.84 38.96
C GLN A 356 18.73 -53.78 37.80
N SER A 357 17.74 -54.63 37.94
CA SER A 357 17.23 -55.45 36.83
C SER A 357 16.52 -54.63 35.75
N ASP A 358 15.95 -53.48 36.12
CA ASP A 358 15.26 -52.58 35.17
C ASP A 358 16.16 -51.51 34.57
N SER A 359 17.29 -51.13 35.20
CA SER A 359 18.24 -50.18 34.68
C SER A 359 18.92 -50.63 33.38
N GLN A 360 19.19 -51.96 33.24
CA GLN A 360 19.68 -52.52 31.96
C GLN A 360 18.65 -52.42 30.84
N LYS A 361 17.34 -52.49 31.16
CA LYS A 361 16.26 -52.26 30.20
C LYS A 361 16.15 -50.78 29.85
N LEU A 362 16.37 -49.88 30.79
CA LEU A 362 16.38 -48.45 30.56
C LEU A 362 17.56 -48.00 29.66
N HIS A 363 18.75 -48.61 29.84
CA HIS A 363 19.88 -48.35 28.96
C HIS A 363 19.58 -48.74 27.50
N HIS A 364 18.95 -49.87 27.27
CA HIS A 364 18.54 -50.30 25.94
C HIS A 364 17.38 -49.50 25.33
N VAL A 365 16.56 -48.87 26.17
CA VAL A 365 15.44 -48.01 25.70
C VAL A 365 15.94 -46.59 25.38
N ALA A 366 16.90 -46.06 26.15
CA ALA A 366 17.53 -44.77 25.91
C ALA A 366 18.35 -44.74 24.59
N GLU A 367 19.13 -45.79 24.32
CA GLU A 367 19.91 -45.91 23.06
C GLU A 367 19.02 -46.09 21.82
N ARG A 368 17.79 -46.59 21.97
CA ARG A 368 16.88 -46.83 20.84
C ARG A 368 15.94 -45.66 20.49
N ARG A 369 15.93 -44.56 21.23
CA ARG A 369 14.99 -43.46 21.01
C ARG A 369 15.66 -42.06 21.07
N VAL A 370 16.78 -41.90 20.41
CA VAL A 370 17.23 -40.58 20.01
C VAL A 370 16.52 -40.23 18.70
N CYS A 371 15.41 -39.51 18.81
CA CYS A 371 14.69 -39.03 17.64
C CYS A 371 15.36 -37.74 17.14
N ASP A 372 16.18 -37.85 16.13
CA ASP A 372 16.75 -36.70 15.43
C ASP A 372 15.72 -36.07 14.51
N ARG A 373 15.23 -34.87 14.86
CA ARG A 373 14.25 -34.12 14.07
C ARG A 373 14.77 -33.59 12.73
N ARG A 374 16.05 -33.78 12.41
CA ARG A 374 16.69 -33.16 11.23
C ARG A 374 16.54 -33.89 9.91
N TYR A 375 16.09 -35.15 9.91
CA TYR A 375 15.97 -35.92 8.68
C TYR A 375 14.58 -36.52 8.52
N PRO A 376 13.69 -35.90 7.71
CA PRO A 376 12.35 -36.45 7.43
C PRO A 376 12.37 -37.88 6.84
N GLY A 377 13.48 -38.27 6.19
CA GLY A 377 13.66 -39.61 5.63
C GLY A 377 13.96 -40.69 6.67
N LEU A 378 14.59 -40.35 7.79
CA LEU A 378 14.82 -41.29 8.91
C LEU A 378 13.57 -41.52 9.75
N TYR A 379 12.65 -40.55 9.76
CA TYR A 379 11.35 -40.67 10.39
C TYR A 379 10.52 -41.81 9.79
N ALA A 380 10.61 -42.05 8.50
CA ALA A 380 9.91 -43.14 7.83
C ALA A 380 10.44 -44.55 8.22
N HIS A 381 11.71 -44.63 8.66
CA HIS A 381 12.30 -45.91 9.08
C HIS A 381 12.04 -46.23 10.55
N ALA A 382 11.96 -45.22 11.42
CA ALA A 382 11.58 -45.38 12.83
C ALA A 382 10.09 -45.72 13.03
N LEU A 383 9.23 -45.19 12.17
CA LEU A 383 7.80 -45.40 12.16
C LEU A 383 7.36 -46.81 11.65
N ARG A 384 8.27 -47.60 11.08
CA ARG A 384 7.95 -48.96 10.65
C ARG A 384 7.91 -50.02 11.76
N ARG A 385 8.23 -49.63 12.99
CA ARG A 385 8.17 -50.59 14.13
C ARG A 385 7.30 -50.01 15.26
N GLY A 386 6.02 -49.95 15.01
CA GLY A 386 4.97 -49.92 16.04
C GLY A 386 4.55 -48.56 16.55
N GLU A 387 3.29 -48.28 16.47
CA GLU A 387 2.38 -47.43 17.21
C GLU A 387 2.17 -45.94 16.81
N CYS A 388 3.08 -45.25 16.12
CA CYS A 388 2.77 -43.92 15.61
C CYS A 388 2.00 -43.91 14.27
N VAL A 389 1.78 -45.03 13.62
CA VAL A 389 1.13 -45.11 12.30
C VAL A 389 -0.41 -45.15 12.40
N GLN A 390 -0.97 -45.34 13.57
CA GLN A 390 -2.45 -45.43 13.71
C GLN A 390 -3.15 -44.05 13.76
N GLU A 391 -2.53 -43.01 14.27
CA GLU A 391 -3.19 -41.70 14.32
C GLU A 391 -3.30 -40.97 12.96
N SER A 392 -2.39 -41.25 12.03
CA SER A 392 -2.44 -40.62 10.70
C SER A 392 -3.44 -41.24 9.72
N ARG A 393 -3.98 -42.44 10.04
CA ARG A 393 -4.98 -43.09 9.19
C ARG A 393 -6.43 -42.68 9.48
N HIS A 394 -6.73 -42.12 10.62
CA HIS A 394 -8.09 -41.70 10.96
C HIS A 394 -8.50 -40.33 10.37
N HIS A 395 -7.57 -39.52 9.92
CA HIS A 395 -7.91 -38.23 9.33
C HIS A 395 -8.14 -38.22 7.80
N ARG A 396 -7.95 -39.38 7.10
CA ARG A 396 -8.14 -39.44 5.64
C ARG A 396 -9.45 -40.09 5.18
N THR A 397 -10.25 -40.65 6.07
CA THR A 397 -11.51 -41.34 5.69
C THR A 397 -12.79 -40.52 5.90
N ALA A 398 -12.71 -39.30 6.42
CA ALA A 398 -13.89 -38.47 6.70
C ALA A 398 -14.28 -37.48 5.57
N LYS A 399 -13.70 -37.57 4.36
CA LYS A 399 -14.02 -36.67 3.22
C LYS A 399 -14.46 -37.39 1.94
N ARG A 400 -15.20 -38.50 2.04
CA ARG A 400 -15.93 -39.05 0.88
C ARG A 400 -17.28 -39.54 1.30
N GLY A 401 -18.28 -38.72 1.25
CA GLY A 401 -19.67 -39.09 1.49
C GLY A 401 -20.61 -37.92 1.65
N GLY A 402 -20.76 -37.10 0.63
CA GLY A 402 -21.74 -36.01 0.59
C GLY A 402 -22.28 -35.82 -0.82
N ARG A 403 -23.17 -36.70 -1.23
CA ARG A 403 -23.96 -36.62 -2.46
C ARG A 403 -25.03 -35.56 -2.28
N TRP A 404 -24.93 -34.43 -2.95
CA TRP A 404 -26.04 -33.47 -3.08
C TRP A 404 -26.94 -33.92 -4.22
N ARG A 405 -28.20 -34.21 -3.92
CA ARG A 405 -29.29 -34.21 -4.89
C ARG A 405 -29.93 -32.83 -4.83
N GLY A 406 -30.17 -32.28 -5.99
CA GLY A 406 -30.81 -30.99 -6.15
C GLY A 406 -32.33 -31.06 -5.94
N ASN A 407 -32.88 -29.92 -5.69
CA ASN A 407 -34.11 -29.37 -6.29
C ASN A 407 -33.89 -27.87 -6.49
#